data_4e32490aee3d6151164eedfcde36dd0d
#
_entry.id   4e32490aee3d6151164eedfcde36dd0d
#
_cell.length_a   1.000
_cell.length_b   1.000
_cell.length_c   1.000
_cell.angle_alpha   90.00
_cell.angle_beta   90.00
_cell.angle_gamma   90.00
#
_symmetry.space_group_name_H-M   'P 1'
#
loop_
_entity.id
_entity.type
_entity.pdbx_description
1 polymer ?
#
loop_
_entity_poly.entity_id
_entity_poly.type
_entity_poly.pdbx_seq_one_letter_code
_entity_poly.pdbx_strand_id
1 'polypeptide(L)'
;MKILFLHGWTSFPGGTKPTYLKDHGHTVFNPALPDEDFDEAVRIAQAEYDEYQPDVVVGSSRGGAVAVNIDSQGTPLVLLCPAWKKWGTATTVKANTTVLHSKQDDVVPFANSVELVSNAELPESALTEVGTDHRLADTEPLAKMLETCEAAINELVDITVFYLEMFAPLDRSVPTPRDGLTVIHAQSPTVPYYRSLYDAVGSEYYWLSRRKLSDAELAAIIDDPMNDLHVLHVEGTPAGFAELDRRQPNEVELVQFGLLPDFIGQGLGKWFLQWSIDKAWSHQPKRFWLHTCTLDHDAAVPTYKQAGFVQYKQEAIRREL
;
A
#
# COMPACT_ATOMS: atom_id res chain seq x y z
N MET A 1 14.63 -4.65 4.36
CA MET A 1 13.52 -3.70 4.58
C MET A 1 13.99 -2.47 5.35
N LYS A 2 13.24 -1.37 5.27
CA LYS A 2 13.40 -0.18 6.12
C LYS A 2 12.52 -0.32 7.35
N ILE A 3 13.06 -0.14 8.52
CA ILE A 3 12.34 -0.25 9.80
C ILE A 3 12.46 1.07 10.56
N LEU A 4 11.35 1.66 10.96
CA LEU A 4 11.34 2.74 11.95
C LEU A 4 11.20 2.11 13.34
N PHE A 5 12.25 2.21 14.15
CA PHE A 5 12.26 1.67 15.50
C PHE A 5 12.09 2.79 16.55
N LEU A 6 10.99 2.74 17.30
CA LEU A 6 10.64 3.70 18.35
C LEU A 6 10.93 3.08 19.72
N HIS A 7 11.92 3.65 20.42
CA HIS A 7 12.41 3.12 21.67
C HIS A 7 11.52 3.48 22.88
N GLY A 8 11.67 2.72 23.97
CA GLY A 8 10.95 2.93 25.22
C GLY A 8 11.46 4.11 26.04
N TRP A 9 10.77 4.35 27.18
CA TRP A 9 11.15 5.36 28.16
C TRP A 9 12.53 5.04 28.76
N THR A 10 13.33 6.06 29.05
CA THR A 10 14.72 5.96 29.53
C THR A 10 15.66 5.15 28.62
N SER A 11 15.27 4.91 27.39
CA SER A 11 16.08 4.28 26.37
C SER A 11 16.66 5.30 25.39
N PHE A 12 17.59 4.86 24.57
CA PHE A 12 18.27 5.72 23.57
C PHE A 12 18.47 4.95 22.26
N PRO A 13 18.75 5.66 21.16
CA PRO A 13 19.05 5.02 19.87
C PRO A 13 20.22 4.04 19.96
N GLY A 14 20.13 2.92 19.19
CA GLY A 14 21.19 1.90 19.14
C GLY A 14 21.18 0.87 20.27
N GLY A 15 20.06 0.73 20.98
CA GLY A 15 19.86 -0.36 21.95
C GLY A 15 19.83 -1.75 21.29
N THR A 16 19.69 -2.81 22.11
CA THR A 16 19.77 -4.23 21.69
C THR A 16 18.86 -4.57 20.52
N LYS A 17 17.58 -4.17 20.57
CA LYS A 17 16.58 -4.51 19.54
C LYS A 17 16.87 -3.87 18.17
N PRO A 18 17.06 -2.56 18.05
CA PRO A 18 17.38 -1.95 16.75
C PRO A 18 18.72 -2.41 16.21
N THR A 19 19.72 -2.72 17.09
CA THR A 19 20.99 -3.30 16.66
C THR A 19 20.79 -4.70 16.11
N TYR A 20 20.00 -5.54 16.79
CA TYR A 20 19.68 -6.89 16.31
C TYR A 20 19.06 -6.89 14.92
N LEU A 21 18.11 -5.99 14.66
CA LEU A 21 17.50 -5.84 13.33
C LEU A 21 18.53 -5.39 12.27
N LYS A 22 19.44 -4.47 12.62
CA LYS A 22 20.55 -4.05 11.72
C LYS A 22 21.50 -5.19 11.40
N ASP A 23 21.87 -5.97 12.39
CA ASP A 23 22.79 -7.11 12.25
C ASP A 23 22.20 -8.22 11.35
N HIS A 24 20.86 -8.26 11.20
CA HIS A 24 20.15 -9.15 10.27
C HIS A 24 19.85 -8.52 8.91
N GLY A 25 20.57 -7.45 8.55
CA GLY A 25 20.57 -6.90 7.18
C GLY A 25 19.46 -5.87 6.90
N HIS A 26 18.80 -5.33 7.92
CA HIS A 26 17.77 -4.31 7.74
C HIS A 26 18.29 -2.89 7.91
N THR A 27 17.70 -1.93 7.18
CA THR A 27 17.95 -0.50 7.40
C THR A 27 17.05 -0.01 8.53
N VAL A 28 17.62 0.39 9.66
CA VAL A 28 16.84 0.79 10.84
C VAL A 28 17.04 2.26 11.14
N PHE A 29 15.96 3.03 11.07
CA PHE A 29 15.85 4.41 11.54
C PHE A 29 15.41 4.35 13.01
N ASN A 30 16.17 4.97 13.89
CA ASN A 30 15.90 4.91 15.32
C ASN A 30 16.17 6.29 15.94
N PRO A 31 15.20 7.23 15.81
CA PRO A 31 15.36 8.59 16.32
C PRO A 31 15.43 8.63 17.85
N ALA A 32 16.07 9.67 18.37
CA ALA A 32 16.00 9.98 19.79
C ALA A 32 14.63 10.57 20.13
N LEU A 33 13.93 9.94 21.06
CA LEU A 33 12.60 10.38 21.51
C LEU A 33 12.74 10.99 22.92
N PRO A 34 12.33 12.25 23.14
CA PRO A 34 12.40 12.89 24.45
C PRO A 34 11.49 12.18 25.46
N ASP A 35 12.01 11.89 26.65
CA ASP A 35 11.25 11.20 27.70
C ASP A 35 10.15 12.07 28.31
N GLU A 36 10.42 13.37 28.49
CA GLU A 36 9.55 14.30 29.21
C GLU A 36 8.41 14.87 28.34
N ASP A 37 8.51 14.78 27.01
CA ASP A 37 7.52 15.30 26.07
C ASP A 37 7.04 14.22 25.12
N PHE A 38 5.82 13.73 25.37
CA PHE A 38 5.23 12.66 24.54
C PHE A 38 4.78 13.18 23.18
N ASP A 39 4.21 14.37 23.12
CA ASP A 39 3.71 14.95 21.86
C ASP A 39 4.88 15.28 20.93
N GLU A 40 6.00 15.76 21.48
CA GLU A 40 7.23 15.95 20.71
C GLU A 40 7.81 14.62 20.23
N ALA A 41 7.76 13.54 21.03
CA ALA A 41 8.17 12.22 20.59
C ALA A 41 7.32 11.70 19.41
N VAL A 42 6.01 11.93 19.45
CA VAL A 42 5.09 11.60 18.33
C VAL A 42 5.44 12.43 17.09
N ARG A 43 5.69 13.74 17.25
CA ARG A 43 6.05 14.63 16.14
C ARG A 43 7.37 14.21 15.46
N ILE A 44 8.38 13.86 16.27
CA ILE A 44 9.66 13.34 15.74
C ILE A 44 9.43 12.04 15.00
N ALA A 45 8.70 11.09 15.60
CA ALA A 45 8.42 9.81 14.97
C ALA A 45 7.64 9.95 13.64
N GLN A 46 6.69 10.90 13.58
CA GLN A 46 5.95 11.21 12.36
C GLN A 46 6.87 11.77 11.27
N ALA A 47 7.74 12.73 11.62
CA ALA A 47 8.69 13.31 10.66
C ALA A 47 9.65 12.26 10.09
N GLU A 48 10.16 11.35 10.90
CA GLU A 48 10.98 10.22 10.46
C GLU A 48 10.21 9.26 9.56
N TYR A 49 8.95 8.98 9.91
CA TYR A 49 8.06 8.16 9.08
C TYR A 49 7.85 8.80 7.70
N ASP A 50 7.52 10.09 7.68
CA ASP A 50 7.25 10.85 6.44
C ASP A 50 8.50 10.97 5.55
N GLU A 51 9.70 11.10 6.15
CA GLU A 51 10.95 11.20 5.40
C GLU A 51 11.40 9.87 4.82
N TYR A 52 11.38 8.80 5.62
CA TYR A 52 12.00 7.53 5.22
C TYR A 52 11.03 6.51 4.65
N GLN A 53 9.72 6.68 4.82
CA GLN A 53 8.69 5.76 4.36
C GLN A 53 9.07 4.30 4.69
N PRO A 54 9.05 3.90 5.98
CA PRO A 54 9.47 2.58 6.40
C PRO A 54 8.48 1.50 5.96
N ASP A 55 9.01 0.28 5.74
CA ASP A 55 8.19 -0.89 5.42
C ASP A 55 7.47 -1.45 6.67
N VAL A 56 8.06 -1.22 7.88
CA VAL A 56 7.50 -1.63 9.18
C VAL A 56 7.84 -0.58 10.24
N VAL A 57 6.90 -0.31 11.14
CA VAL A 57 7.15 0.48 12.36
C VAL A 57 7.18 -0.46 13.55
N VAL A 58 8.29 -0.46 14.29
CA VAL A 58 8.46 -1.22 15.53
C VAL A 58 8.42 -0.27 16.72
N GLY A 59 7.51 -0.49 17.65
CA GLY A 59 7.40 0.33 18.86
C GLY A 59 7.55 -0.48 20.14
N SER A 60 8.52 -0.13 21.00
CA SER A 60 8.77 -0.84 22.26
C SER A 60 8.33 -0.01 23.46
N SER A 61 7.49 -0.59 24.33
CA SER A 61 7.00 0.05 25.56
C SER A 61 6.35 1.43 25.29
N ARG A 62 6.91 2.54 25.81
CA ARG A 62 6.47 3.92 25.47
C ARG A 62 6.57 4.18 23.96
N GLY A 63 7.59 3.63 23.27
CA GLY A 63 7.70 3.73 21.80
C GLY A 63 6.56 3.00 21.10
N GLY A 64 5.97 1.97 21.70
CA GLY A 64 4.74 1.34 21.23
C GLY A 64 3.54 2.29 21.32
N ALA A 65 3.44 3.08 22.40
CA ALA A 65 2.44 4.14 22.48
C ALA A 65 2.68 5.25 21.43
N VAL A 66 3.93 5.63 21.17
CA VAL A 66 4.25 6.57 20.07
C VAL A 66 3.82 6.00 18.72
N ALA A 67 4.14 4.73 18.43
CA ALA A 67 3.79 4.06 17.17
C ALA A 67 2.28 4.07 16.87
N VAL A 68 1.43 3.93 17.89
CA VAL A 68 -0.03 3.96 17.69
C VAL A 68 -0.62 5.37 17.62
N ASN A 69 0.17 6.42 17.91
CA ASN A 69 -0.26 7.81 17.82
C ASN A 69 0.31 8.54 16.59
N ILE A 70 1.14 7.94 15.76
CA ILE A 70 1.52 8.50 14.45
C ILE A 70 0.53 8.04 13.37
N ASP A 71 0.42 8.80 12.29
CA ASP A 71 -0.26 8.35 11.08
C ASP A 71 0.71 7.52 10.23
N SER A 72 0.73 6.22 10.47
CA SER A 72 1.54 5.26 9.72
C SER A 72 0.82 4.68 8.49
N GLN A 73 -0.27 5.30 8.05
CA GLN A 73 -1.05 4.88 6.88
C GLN A 73 -1.28 3.35 6.84
N GLY A 74 -0.89 2.66 5.77
CA GLY A 74 -0.96 1.21 5.61
C GLY A 74 0.25 0.43 6.12
N THR A 75 1.27 1.09 6.69
CA THR A 75 2.49 0.43 7.18
C THR A 75 2.20 -0.44 8.40
N PRO A 76 2.61 -1.72 8.41
CA PRO A 76 2.43 -2.61 9.54
C PRO A 76 3.09 -2.11 10.83
N LEU A 77 2.44 -2.40 11.97
CA LEU A 77 2.97 -2.11 13.29
C LEU A 77 3.37 -3.41 14.01
N VAL A 78 4.58 -3.45 14.55
CA VAL A 78 5.04 -4.51 15.48
C VAL A 78 5.27 -3.87 16.83
N LEU A 79 4.40 -4.18 17.79
CA LEU A 79 4.38 -3.56 19.10
C LEU A 79 4.94 -4.52 20.17
N LEU A 80 5.92 -4.06 20.92
CA LEU A 80 6.59 -4.82 21.96
C LEU A 80 6.18 -4.27 23.32
N CYS A 81 5.37 -5.01 24.09
CA CYS A 81 4.86 -4.59 25.41
C CYS A 81 4.33 -3.14 25.41
N PRO A 82 3.39 -2.74 24.52
CA PRO A 82 3.05 -1.34 24.29
C PRO A 82 2.39 -0.70 25.50
N ALA A 83 2.95 0.46 25.95
CA ALA A 83 2.47 1.19 27.13
C ALA A 83 1.36 2.21 26.79
N TRP A 84 0.46 1.88 25.87
CA TRP A 84 -0.55 2.75 25.28
C TRP A 84 -1.54 3.36 26.30
N LYS A 85 -1.87 2.66 27.38
CA LYS A 85 -2.75 3.19 28.44
C LYS A 85 -2.11 4.29 29.27
N LYS A 86 -0.79 4.37 29.26
CA LYS A 86 -0.05 5.38 30.04
C LYS A 86 0.30 6.62 29.23
N TRP A 87 0.38 6.46 27.90
CA TRP A 87 0.88 7.50 27.01
C TRP A 87 -0.02 7.68 25.79
N GLY A 88 -0.28 8.94 25.41
CA GLY A 88 -1.07 9.29 24.23
C GLY A 88 -2.58 9.13 24.40
N THR A 89 -3.31 9.19 23.30
CA THR A 89 -4.77 9.16 23.28
C THR A 89 -5.35 8.00 22.46
N ALA A 90 -4.51 7.30 21.68
CA ALA A 90 -4.96 6.18 20.87
C ALA A 90 -5.36 4.99 21.76
N THR A 91 -6.54 4.45 21.51
CA THR A 91 -7.11 3.29 22.25
C THR A 91 -7.30 2.06 21.38
N THR A 92 -6.95 2.15 20.10
CA THR A 92 -7.08 1.09 19.10
C THR A 92 -5.87 1.11 18.17
N VAL A 93 -5.70 0.08 17.35
CA VAL A 93 -4.63 -0.07 16.37
C VAL A 93 -5.20 -0.48 15.01
N LYS A 94 -4.37 -0.46 13.98
CA LYS A 94 -4.74 -0.84 12.60
C LYS A 94 -4.81 -2.36 12.44
N ALA A 95 -5.50 -2.82 11.39
CA ALA A 95 -5.71 -4.23 11.10
C ALA A 95 -4.40 -5.05 10.92
N ASN A 96 -3.35 -4.41 10.42
CA ASN A 96 -2.02 -5.03 10.21
C ASN A 96 -1.06 -4.81 11.38
N THR A 97 -1.55 -4.84 12.59
CA THR A 97 -0.76 -4.72 13.82
C THR A 97 -0.56 -6.09 14.47
N THR A 98 0.69 -6.40 14.81
CA THR A 98 1.04 -7.56 15.66
C THR A 98 1.64 -7.08 16.97
N VAL A 99 1.22 -7.68 18.06
CA VAL A 99 1.69 -7.36 19.41
C VAL A 99 2.47 -8.56 19.99
N LEU A 100 3.69 -8.31 20.43
CA LEU A 100 4.53 -9.25 21.15
C LEU A 100 4.59 -8.83 22.63
N HIS A 101 4.20 -9.70 23.55
CA HIS A 101 4.13 -9.33 24.96
C HIS A 101 4.41 -10.53 25.88
N SER A 102 5.14 -10.27 26.96
CA SER A 102 5.36 -11.28 27.99
C SER A 102 4.23 -11.29 29.01
N LYS A 103 3.70 -12.46 29.34
CA LYS A 103 2.77 -12.60 30.47
C LYS A 103 3.41 -12.29 31.82
N GLN A 104 4.75 -12.32 31.90
CA GLN A 104 5.53 -12.03 33.09
C GLN A 104 6.04 -10.58 33.12
N ASP A 105 5.49 -9.71 32.24
CA ASP A 105 5.80 -8.29 32.23
C ASP A 105 5.32 -7.62 33.53
N ASP A 106 6.25 -7.10 34.32
CA ASP A 106 6.03 -6.42 35.60
C ASP A 106 5.88 -4.90 35.47
N VAL A 107 6.03 -4.36 34.25
CA VAL A 107 5.95 -2.92 33.96
C VAL A 107 4.65 -2.55 33.25
N VAL A 108 4.29 -3.32 32.22
CA VAL A 108 3.05 -3.16 31.46
C VAL A 108 2.25 -4.46 31.55
N PRO A 109 1.07 -4.43 32.20
CA PRO A 109 0.24 -5.63 32.32
C PRO A 109 -0.12 -6.24 30.97
N PHE A 110 0.06 -7.54 30.78
CA PHE A 110 -0.31 -8.28 29.57
C PHE A 110 -1.77 -8.04 29.15
N ALA A 111 -2.67 -7.86 30.13
CA ALA A 111 -4.06 -7.54 29.90
C ALA A 111 -4.28 -6.25 29.09
N ASN A 112 -3.33 -5.31 29.12
CA ASN A 112 -3.41 -4.10 28.31
C ASN A 112 -3.29 -4.42 26.82
N SER A 113 -2.47 -5.37 26.42
CA SER A 113 -2.37 -5.81 25.03
C SER A 113 -3.57 -6.64 24.59
N VAL A 114 -4.14 -7.45 25.48
CA VAL A 114 -5.42 -8.14 25.21
C VAL A 114 -6.52 -7.13 24.91
N GLU A 115 -6.63 -6.08 25.72
CA GLU A 115 -7.62 -5.03 25.52
C GLU A 115 -7.36 -4.23 24.23
N LEU A 116 -6.10 -3.92 23.90
CA LEU A 116 -5.75 -3.18 22.69
C LEU A 116 -6.17 -3.96 21.43
N VAL A 117 -5.90 -5.26 21.39
CA VAL A 117 -6.28 -6.17 20.29
C VAL A 117 -7.80 -6.28 20.20
N SER A 118 -8.48 -6.38 21.35
CA SER A 118 -9.96 -6.41 21.41
C SER A 118 -10.60 -5.12 20.93
N ASN A 119 -10.07 -3.96 21.34
CA ASN A 119 -10.58 -2.65 20.92
C ASN A 119 -10.45 -2.44 19.41
N ALA A 120 -9.45 -3.07 18.80
CA ALA A 120 -9.20 -3.01 17.36
C ALA A 120 -9.93 -4.10 16.56
N GLU A 121 -10.73 -4.94 17.22
CA GLU A 121 -11.43 -6.09 16.62
C GLU A 121 -10.47 -7.04 15.86
N LEU A 122 -9.20 -7.11 16.30
CA LEU A 122 -8.22 -7.99 15.70
C LEU A 122 -8.40 -9.45 16.20
N PRO A 123 -7.97 -10.44 15.40
CA PRO A 123 -7.96 -11.82 15.85
C PRO A 123 -6.99 -12.03 17.01
N GLU A 124 -7.25 -13.02 17.87
CA GLU A 124 -6.36 -13.34 18.99
C GLU A 124 -4.91 -13.63 18.55
N SER A 125 -4.72 -14.12 17.33
CA SER A 125 -3.41 -14.36 16.72
C SER A 125 -2.57 -13.09 16.51
N ALA A 126 -3.17 -11.89 16.56
CA ALA A 126 -2.46 -10.62 16.52
C ALA A 126 -1.67 -10.35 17.82
N LEU A 127 -1.92 -11.10 18.90
CA LEU A 127 -1.17 -11.04 20.14
C LEU A 127 -0.41 -12.36 20.36
N THR A 128 0.91 -12.26 20.34
CA THR A 128 1.80 -13.39 20.60
C THR A 128 2.47 -13.24 21.96
N GLU A 129 2.32 -14.25 22.80
CA GLU A 129 3.08 -14.36 24.07
C GLU A 129 4.54 -14.71 23.75
N VAL A 130 5.49 -13.93 24.26
CA VAL A 130 6.92 -14.15 24.05
C VAL A 130 7.75 -13.59 25.20
N GLY A 131 8.82 -14.29 25.54
CA GLY A 131 9.77 -13.85 26.58
C GLY A 131 9.22 -13.91 27.99
N THR A 132 10.05 -13.49 28.96
CA THR A 132 9.80 -13.63 30.39
C THR A 132 9.88 -12.30 31.15
N ASP A 133 10.05 -11.18 30.47
CA ASP A 133 10.16 -9.85 31.08
C ASP A 133 9.62 -8.74 30.16
N HIS A 134 9.60 -7.51 30.68
CA HIS A 134 9.22 -6.31 29.91
C HIS A 134 10.19 -5.97 28.78
N ARG A 135 11.45 -6.33 28.95
CA ARG A 135 12.50 -5.86 28.03
C ARG A 135 12.46 -6.56 26.69
N LEU A 136 12.00 -7.81 26.64
CA LEU A 136 12.01 -8.65 25.42
C LEU A 136 13.36 -8.56 24.69
N ALA A 137 14.48 -8.73 25.41
CA ALA A 137 15.83 -8.55 24.90
C ALA A 137 16.64 -9.86 24.85
N ASP A 138 16.05 -10.97 25.26
CA ASP A 138 16.65 -12.31 25.15
C ASP A 138 16.55 -12.83 23.71
N THR A 139 17.26 -13.94 23.45
CA THR A 139 17.37 -14.50 22.08
C THR A 139 16.02 -14.83 21.44
N GLU A 140 15.09 -15.44 22.20
CA GLU A 140 13.77 -15.83 21.68
C GLU A 140 12.92 -14.60 21.28
N PRO A 141 12.70 -13.59 22.18
CA PRO A 141 11.95 -12.40 21.79
C PRO A 141 12.57 -11.59 20.64
N LEU A 142 13.90 -11.55 20.57
CA LEU A 142 14.59 -10.87 19.46
C LEU A 142 14.36 -11.59 18.13
N ALA A 143 14.48 -12.92 18.13
CA ALA A 143 14.20 -13.72 16.94
C ALA A 143 12.74 -13.61 16.52
N LYS A 144 11.79 -13.62 17.49
CA LYS A 144 10.37 -13.48 17.20
C LYS A 144 10.01 -12.09 16.67
N MET A 145 10.65 -11.03 17.20
CA MET A 145 10.51 -9.68 16.66
C MET A 145 10.94 -9.61 15.19
N LEU A 146 12.10 -10.17 14.86
CA LEU A 146 12.61 -10.22 13.48
C LEU A 146 11.65 -10.98 12.57
N GLU A 147 11.29 -12.21 12.94
CA GLU A 147 10.32 -13.04 12.20
C GLU A 147 9.00 -12.28 11.96
N THR A 148 8.49 -11.59 12.99
CA THR A 148 7.25 -10.84 12.90
C THR A 148 7.38 -9.64 11.94
N CYS A 149 8.52 -8.92 11.98
CA CYS A 149 8.76 -7.82 11.04
C CYS A 149 8.86 -8.32 9.59
N GLU A 150 9.53 -9.45 9.36
CA GLU A 150 9.65 -10.06 8.02
C GLU A 150 8.30 -10.60 7.52
N ALA A 151 7.53 -11.24 8.41
CA ALA A 151 6.19 -11.73 8.08
C ALA A 151 5.20 -10.60 7.77
N ALA A 152 5.32 -9.46 8.48
CA ALA A 152 4.41 -8.33 8.32
C ALA A 152 4.45 -7.69 6.92
N ILE A 153 5.58 -7.79 6.22
CA ILE A 153 5.74 -7.31 4.84
C ILE A 153 5.50 -8.42 3.81
N ASN A 154 5.50 -9.67 4.24
CA ASN A 154 5.30 -10.84 3.38
C ASN A 154 3.89 -11.42 3.55
N GLU A 155 2.89 -10.58 3.81
CA GLU A 155 1.51 -11.06 3.85
C GLU A 155 1.11 -11.54 2.45
N LEU A 156 1.27 -12.86 2.25
CA LEU A 156 0.84 -13.52 1.03
C LEU A 156 -0.68 -13.59 1.03
N VAL A 157 -1.30 -12.82 0.16
CA VAL A 157 -2.74 -12.85 -0.05
C VAL A 157 -3.06 -13.72 -1.25
N ASP A 158 -3.99 -14.65 -1.07
CA ASP A 158 -4.55 -15.41 -2.19
C ASP A 158 -5.46 -14.48 -3.00
N ILE A 159 -5.08 -14.18 -4.24
CA ILE A 159 -5.84 -13.35 -5.17
C ILE A 159 -6.21 -14.14 -6.42
N THR A 160 -7.33 -13.79 -7.03
CA THR A 160 -7.68 -14.29 -8.36
C THR A 160 -7.43 -13.18 -9.38
N VAL A 161 -6.61 -13.46 -10.37
CA VAL A 161 -6.39 -12.59 -11.53
C VAL A 161 -7.32 -13.02 -12.66
N PHE A 162 -8.04 -12.08 -13.24
CA PHE A 162 -8.93 -12.26 -14.37
C PHE A 162 -8.32 -11.63 -15.60
N TYR A 163 -8.24 -12.38 -16.70
CA TYR A 163 -7.77 -11.91 -17.99
C TYR A 163 -8.94 -11.78 -18.94
N LEU A 164 -9.09 -10.60 -19.53
CA LEU A 164 -10.20 -10.27 -20.41
C LEU A 164 -9.67 -9.72 -21.74
N GLU A 165 -10.37 -10.03 -22.84
CA GLU A 165 -9.97 -9.63 -24.18
C GLU A 165 -11.16 -9.27 -25.06
N MET A 166 -10.90 -8.52 -26.13
CA MET A 166 -11.82 -8.31 -27.24
C MET A 166 -11.06 -8.33 -28.57
N PHE A 167 -11.76 -8.75 -29.63
CA PHE A 167 -11.23 -8.84 -30.99
C PHE A 167 -11.87 -7.86 -31.96
N ALA A 168 -12.85 -7.13 -31.50
CA ALA A 168 -13.50 -6.02 -32.21
C ALA A 168 -14.18 -5.11 -31.18
N PRO A 169 -14.23 -3.78 -31.39
CA PRO A 169 -15.01 -2.90 -30.55
C PRO A 169 -16.51 -3.18 -30.70
N LEU A 170 -17.28 -2.96 -29.66
CA LEU A 170 -18.74 -2.93 -29.81
C LEU A 170 -19.17 -1.66 -30.54
N ASP A 171 -20.12 -1.78 -31.48
CA ASP A 171 -20.74 -0.63 -32.13
C ASP A 171 -21.71 0.05 -31.14
N ARG A 172 -21.17 0.85 -30.25
CA ARG A 172 -21.96 1.64 -29.28
C ARG A 172 -21.24 2.93 -28.94
N SER A 173 -22.01 3.95 -28.60
CA SER A 173 -21.50 5.16 -27.97
C SER A 173 -21.93 5.22 -26.51
N VAL A 174 -21.03 5.67 -25.65
CA VAL A 174 -21.35 6.00 -24.26
C VAL A 174 -21.51 7.53 -24.19
N PRO A 175 -22.67 8.05 -23.81
CA PRO A 175 -22.87 9.49 -23.70
C PRO A 175 -21.88 10.12 -22.74
N THR A 176 -21.41 11.32 -23.07
CA THR A 176 -20.57 12.11 -22.18
C THR A 176 -21.36 12.42 -20.90
N PRO A 177 -20.88 12.03 -19.72
CA PRO A 177 -21.66 12.14 -18.48
C PRO A 177 -21.81 13.60 -18.00
N ARG A 178 -20.91 14.50 -18.43
CA ARG A 178 -20.90 15.93 -18.10
C ARG A 178 -20.02 16.71 -19.06
N ASP A 179 -20.16 18.03 -19.08
CA ASP A 179 -19.24 18.92 -19.78
C ASP A 179 -17.89 19.05 -19.08
N GLY A 180 -16.90 19.66 -19.74
CA GLY A 180 -15.57 19.91 -19.17
C GLY A 180 -14.65 18.71 -19.10
N LEU A 181 -14.97 17.59 -19.77
CA LEU A 181 -14.10 16.42 -19.86
C LEU A 181 -13.07 16.60 -20.99
N THR A 182 -11.81 16.33 -20.66
CA THR A 182 -10.72 16.31 -21.63
C THR A 182 -9.80 15.14 -21.32
N VAL A 183 -9.39 14.41 -22.36
CA VAL A 183 -8.36 13.37 -22.21
C VAL A 183 -7.10 13.86 -22.90
N ILE A 184 -6.01 13.95 -22.16
CA ILE A 184 -4.72 14.45 -22.63
C ILE A 184 -3.73 13.29 -22.72
N HIS A 185 -3.08 13.14 -23.88
CA HIS A 185 -1.95 12.26 -24.03
C HIS A 185 -0.73 12.91 -23.36
N ALA A 186 -0.26 12.33 -22.25
CA ALA A 186 0.94 12.80 -21.56
C ALA A 186 2.19 12.29 -22.31
N GLN A 187 2.73 13.11 -23.20
CA GLN A 187 3.95 12.81 -23.93
C GLN A 187 5.16 13.00 -22.99
N SER A 188 6.00 11.98 -22.84
CA SER A 188 7.20 11.99 -21.96
C SER A 188 6.88 12.48 -20.54
N PRO A 189 5.98 11.81 -19.79
CA PRO A 189 5.65 12.21 -18.44
C PRO A 189 6.88 12.01 -17.54
N THR A 190 7.10 12.91 -16.59
CA THR A 190 8.18 12.69 -15.61
C THR A 190 7.82 11.53 -14.67
N VAL A 191 8.84 10.81 -14.17
CA VAL A 191 8.65 9.73 -13.19
C VAL A 191 7.85 10.18 -11.96
N PRO A 192 8.12 11.34 -11.32
CA PRO A 192 7.32 11.82 -10.19
C PRO A 192 5.85 12.06 -10.56
N TYR A 193 5.57 12.60 -11.76
CA TYR A 193 4.20 12.81 -12.20
C TYR A 193 3.46 11.48 -12.42
N TYR A 194 4.09 10.52 -13.08
CA TYR A 194 3.51 9.18 -13.24
C TYR A 194 3.24 8.51 -11.89
N ARG A 195 4.22 8.53 -10.97
CA ARG A 195 4.04 7.96 -9.62
C ARG A 195 2.88 8.62 -8.88
N SER A 196 2.73 9.94 -8.96
CA SER A 196 1.62 10.64 -8.31
C SER A 196 0.24 10.18 -8.82
N LEU A 197 0.09 9.95 -10.12
CA LEU A 197 -1.15 9.40 -10.70
C LEU A 197 -1.37 7.94 -10.28
N TYR A 198 -0.32 7.14 -10.37
CA TYR A 198 -0.35 5.72 -10.03
C TYR A 198 -0.74 5.50 -8.57
N ASP A 199 -0.14 6.27 -7.66
CA ASP A 199 -0.43 6.21 -6.24
C ASP A 199 -1.82 6.75 -5.90
N ALA A 200 -2.22 7.87 -6.52
CA ALA A 200 -3.53 8.46 -6.28
C ALA A 200 -4.69 7.54 -6.69
N VAL A 201 -4.51 6.72 -7.73
CA VAL A 201 -5.53 5.76 -8.19
C VAL A 201 -5.39 4.41 -7.49
N GLY A 202 -4.15 3.91 -7.36
CA GLY A 202 -3.89 2.49 -7.05
C GLY A 202 -3.62 2.18 -5.59
N SER A 203 -3.48 3.18 -4.70
CA SER A 203 -3.09 2.93 -3.31
C SER A 203 -4.11 2.08 -2.54
N GLU A 204 -5.40 2.29 -2.75
CA GLU A 204 -6.47 1.50 -2.12
C GLU A 204 -6.61 0.09 -2.71
N TYR A 205 -6.02 -0.17 -3.89
CA TYR A 205 -6.12 -1.43 -4.64
C TYR A 205 -4.81 -2.22 -4.66
N TYR A 206 -3.85 -1.87 -3.79
CA TYR A 206 -2.55 -2.55 -3.70
C TYR A 206 -1.82 -2.63 -5.05
N TRP A 207 -1.82 -1.53 -5.80
CA TRP A 207 -1.03 -1.43 -7.02
C TRP A 207 0.45 -1.30 -6.67
N LEU A 208 1.20 -2.39 -6.79
CA LEU A 208 2.61 -2.46 -6.39
C LEU A 208 3.59 -2.56 -7.56
N SER A 209 3.12 -2.99 -8.75
CA SER A 209 4.00 -3.33 -9.86
C SER A 209 4.93 -2.18 -10.28
N ARG A 210 4.42 -0.95 -10.34
CA ARG A 210 5.22 0.24 -10.70
C ARG A 210 5.99 0.83 -9.52
N ARG A 211 5.54 0.60 -8.29
CA ARG A 211 6.26 1.03 -7.07
C ARG A 211 7.56 0.28 -6.85
N LYS A 212 7.60 -1.01 -7.23
CA LYS A 212 8.77 -1.89 -7.09
C LYS A 212 9.89 -1.55 -8.11
N LEU A 213 9.61 -0.73 -9.13
CA LEU A 213 10.59 -0.33 -10.14
C LEU A 213 11.44 0.85 -9.66
N SER A 214 12.73 0.82 -9.98
CA SER A 214 13.59 2.01 -9.89
C SER A 214 13.12 3.11 -10.84
N ASP A 215 13.55 4.35 -10.61
CA ASP A 215 13.18 5.47 -11.50
C ASP A 215 13.68 5.26 -12.93
N ALA A 216 14.83 4.64 -13.11
CA ALA A 216 15.37 4.34 -14.44
C ALA A 216 14.54 3.28 -15.20
N GLU A 217 14.10 2.23 -14.50
CA GLU A 217 13.23 1.19 -15.08
C GLU A 217 11.85 1.75 -15.43
N LEU A 218 11.29 2.57 -14.54
CA LEU A 218 10.00 3.20 -14.79
C LEU A 218 10.09 4.21 -15.94
N ALA A 219 11.15 5.03 -16.00
CA ALA A 219 11.38 5.96 -17.10
C ALA A 219 11.45 5.21 -18.44
N ALA A 220 12.17 4.09 -18.52
CA ALA A 220 12.24 3.27 -19.72
C ALA A 220 10.89 2.75 -20.23
N ILE A 221 9.91 2.60 -19.34
CA ILE A 221 8.55 2.20 -19.70
C ILE A 221 7.73 3.39 -20.18
N ILE A 222 7.72 4.47 -19.40
CA ILE A 222 6.83 5.62 -19.67
C ILE A 222 7.33 6.51 -20.81
N ASP A 223 8.62 6.44 -21.17
CA ASP A 223 9.21 7.14 -22.31
C ASP A 223 9.16 6.30 -23.60
N ASP A 224 8.73 5.02 -23.53
CA ASP A 224 8.61 4.18 -24.73
C ASP A 224 7.50 4.72 -25.63
N PRO A 225 7.77 5.02 -26.93
CA PRO A 225 6.77 5.55 -27.86
C PRO A 225 5.62 4.58 -28.15
N MET A 226 5.73 3.31 -27.73
CA MET A 226 4.68 2.30 -27.83
C MET A 226 3.89 2.14 -26.54
N ASN A 227 4.14 2.98 -25.52
CA ASN A 227 3.41 3.02 -24.27
C ASN A 227 2.73 4.38 -24.11
N ASP A 228 1.42 4.44 -24.27
CA ASP A 228 0.64 5.68 -24.29
C ASP A 228 0.00 5.94 -22.92
N LEU A 229 0.37 7.01 -22.24
CA LEU A 229 -0.28 7.48 -21.02
C LEU A 229 -1.35 8.55 -21.36
N HIS A 230 -2.60 8.26 -21.04
CA HIS A 230 -3.72 9.18 -21.23
C HIS A 230 -4.31 9.58 -19.88
N VAL A 231 -4.39 10.89 -19.62
CA VAL A 231 -4.92 11.43 -18.36
C VAL A 231 -6.26 12.09 -18.62
N LEU A 232 -7.29 11.60 -17.93
CA LEU A 232 -8.60 12.23 -17.89
C LEU A 232 -8.56 13.46 -17.00
N HIS A 233 -9.09 14.57 -17.50
CA HIS A 233 -9.29 15.81 -16.75
C HIS A 233 -10.78 16.16 -16.69
N VAL A 234 -11.20 16.64 -15.54
CA VAL A 234 -12.50 17.26 -15.30
C VAL A 234 -12.25 18.72 -14.96
N GLU A 235 -12.71 19.62 -15.83
CA GLU A 235 -12.50 21.07 -15.66
C GLU A 235 -11.02 21.45 -15.42
N GLY A 236 -10.10 20.73 -16.09
CA GLY A 236 -8.67 20.94 -15.99
C GLY A 236 -7.98 20.20 -14.82
N THR A 237 -8.73 19.56 -13.91
CA THR A 237 -8.19 18.79 -12.81
C THR A 237 -8.02 17.32 -13.21
N PRO A 238 -6.85 16.67 -12.99
CA PRO A 238 -6.69 15.25 -13.22
C PRO A 238 -7.71 14.43 -12.44
N ALA A 239 -8.38 13.50 -13.11
CA ALA A 239 -9.48 12.71 -12.56
C ALA A 239 -9.29 11.20 -12.70
N GLY A 240 -8.31 10.78 -13.48
CA GLY A 240 -7.97 9.38 -13.71
C GLY A 240 -6.99 9.22 -14.84
N PHE A 241 -6.52 8.01 -15.08
CA PHE A 241 -5.64 7.74 -16.21
C PHE A 241 -5.83 6.35 -16.80
N ALA A 242 -5.38 6.19 -18.04
CA ALA A 242 -5.31 4.94 -18.78
C ALA A 242 -3.91 4.81 -19.39
N GLU A 243 -3.28 3.64 -19.24
CA GLU A 243 -2.00 3.28 -19.86
C GLU A 243 -2.23 2.18 -20.88
N LEU A 244 -1.93 2.47 -22.15
CA LEU A 244 -2.07 1.55 -23.28
C LEU A 244 -0.68 1.11 -23.75
N ASP A 245 -0.36 -0.17 -23.56
CA ASP A 245 0.88 -0.78 -24.03
C ASP A 245 0.67 -1.43 -25.40
N ARG A 246 1.45 -0.99 -26.40
CA ARG A 246 1.42 -1.45 -27.80
C ARG A 246 2.72 -2.14 -28.22
N ARG A 247 3.60 -2.45 -27.26
CA ARG A 247 4.90 -3.07 -27.53
C ARG A 247 4.80 -4.48 -28.10
N GLN A 248 3.67 -5.17 -27.86
CA GLN A 248 3.40 -6.48 -28.47
C GLN A 248 2.79 -6.29 -29.86
N PRO A 249 3.35 -6.94 -30.92
CA PRO A 249 2.84 -6.80 -32.28
C PRO A 249 1.37 -7.22 -32.42
N ASN A 250 0.54 -6.38 -33.01
CA ASN A 250 -0.89 -6.58 -33.23
C ASN A 250 -1.75 -6.67 -31.96
N GLU A 251 -1.22 -6.36 -30.79
CA GLU A 251 -1.95 -6.36 -29.54
C GLU A 251 -1.84 -4.98 -28.88
N VAL A 252 -2.86 -4.62 -28.12
CA VAL A 252 -2.83 -3.52 -27.15
C VAL A 252 -3.24 -4.08 -25.80
N GLU A 253 -2.52 -3.73 -24.77
CA GLU A 253 -2.90 -4.01 -23.38
C GLU A 253 -3.36 -2.72 -22.71
N LEU A 254 -4.48 -2.76 -22.00
CA LEU A 254 -4.84 -1.74 -21.02
C LEU A 254 -4.17 -2.11 -19.70
N VAL A 255 -2.95 -1.61 -19.50
CA VAL A 255 -2.08 -1.99 -18.37
C VAL A 255 -2.55 -1.38 -17.06
N GLN A 256 -2.91 -0.09 -17.09
CA GLN A 256 -3.43 0.64 -15.94
C GLN A 256 -4.69 1.40 -16.38
N PHE A 257 -5.70 1.36 -15.52
CA PHE A 257 -6.94 2.09 -15.76
C PHE A 257 -7.63 2.38 -14.42
N GLY A 258 -7.92 3.64 -14.17
CA GLY A 258 -8.67 4.00 -12.97
C GLY A 258 -8.98 5.49 -12.87
N LEU A 259 -9.82 5.80 -11.90
CA LEU A 259 -10.18 7.16 -11.50
C LEU A 259 -9.58 7.47 -10.13
N LEU A 260 -9.27 8.73 -9.89
CA LEU A 260 -8.96 9.21 -8.56
C LEU A 260 -10.21 9.08 -7.65
N PRO A 261 -10.05 8.86 -6.33
CA PRO A 261 -11.17 8.61 -5.41
C PRO A 261 -12.30 9.63 -5.49
N ASP A 262 -11.98 10.92 -5.56
CA ASP A 262 -12.95 12.01 -5.64
C ASP A 262 -13.85 11.99 -6.89
N PHE A 263 -13.48 11.22 -7.92
CA PHE A 263 -14.18 11.13 -9.20
C PHE A 263 -14.91 9.80 -9.41
N ILE A 264 -14.84 8.89 -8.44
CA ILE A 264 -15.57 7.62 -8.48
C ILE A 264 -17.06 7.86 -8.27
N GLY A 265 -17.92 7.02 -8.87
CA GLY A 265 -19.37 7.12 -8.71
C GLY A 265 -20.08 8.18 -9.58
N GLN A 266 -19.32 8.98 -10.36
CA GLN A 266 -19.87 10.07 -11.19
C GLN A 266 -20.16 9.66 -12.65
N GLY A 267 -20.14 8.37 -12.98
CA GLY A 267 -20.36 7.86 -14.33
C GLY A 267 -19.15 7.99 -15.28
N LEU A 268 -18.05 8.59 -14.80
CA LEU A 268 -16.85 8.84 -15.59
C LEU A 268 -16.13 7.57 -16.05
N GLY A 269 -16.09 6.53 -15.20
CA GLY A 269 -15.35 5.29 -15.48
C GLY A 269 -15.83 4.58 -16.74
N LYS A 270 -17.16 4.49 -16.96
CA LYS A 270 -17.72 3.85 -18.16
C LYS A 270 -17.41 4.65 -19.43
N TRP A 271 -17.50 5.97 -19.36
CA TRP A 271 -17.18 6.84 -20.48
C TRP A 271 -15.69 6.80 -20.81
N PHE A 272 -14.83 6.89 -19.81
CA PHE A 272 -13.39 6.88 -20.00
C PHE A 272 -12.87 5.50 -20.48
N LEU A 273 -13.50 4.40 -20.03
CA LEU A 273 -13.22 3.08 -20.59
C LEU A 273 -13.60 2.98 -22.06
N GLN A 274 -14.79 3.50 -22.45
CA GLN A 274 -15.17 3.51 -23.88
C GLN A 274 -14.19 4.35 -24.69
N TRP A 275 -13.80 5.53 -24.19
CA TRP A 275 -12.78 6.37 -24.82
C TRP A 275 -11.46 5.59 -25.00
N SER A 276 -11.03 4.85 -23.97
CA SER A 276 -9.80 4.04 -24.01
C SER A 276 -9.90 2.89 -25.02
N ILE A 277 -11.07 2.27 -25.16
CA ILE A 277 -11.35 1.26 -26.17
C ILE A 277 -11.22 1.87 -27.58
N ASP A 278 -11.89 2.99 -27.84
CA ASP A 278 -11.86 3.67 -29.13
C ASP A 278 -10.42 4.10 -29.48
N LYS A 279 -9.67 4.58 -28.48
CA LYS A 279 -8.26 4.94 -28.64
C LYS A 279 -7.40 3.72 -28.96
N ALA A 280 -7.54 2.61 -28.24
CA ALA A 280 -6.82 1.37 -28.53
C ALA A 280 -7.08 0.88 -29.96
N TRP A 281 -8.34 0.85 -30.37
CA TRP A 281 -8.72 0.40 -31.73
C TRP A 281 -8.29 1.35 -32.84
N SER A 282 -8.02 2.63 -32.53
CA SER A 282 -7.42 3.57 -33.51
C SER A 282 -6.03 3.13 -33.99
N HIS A 283 -5.34 2.30 -33.23
CA HIS A 283 -4.07 1.67 -33.61
C HIS A 283 -4.23 0.38 -34.40
N GLN A 284 -5.45 -0.05 -34.71
CA GLN A 284 -5.78 -1.23 -35.54
C GLN A 284 -5.17 -2.56 -35.02
N PRO A 285 -5.22 -2.85 -33.71
CA PRO A 285 -4.75 -4.14 -33.20
C PRO A 285 -5.65 -5.27 -33.67
N LYS A 286 -5.13 -6.50 -33.58
CA LYS A 286 -5.96 -7.71 -33.74
C LYS A 286 -6.61 -8.12 -32.42
N ARG A 287 -6.07 -7.64 -31.29
CA ARG A 287 -6.51 -7.98 -29.94
C ARG A 287 -6.31 -6.79 -29.01
N PHE A 288 -7.33 -6.49 -28.22
CA PHE A 288 -7.21 -5.58 -27.08
C PHE A 288 -7.54 -6.37 -25.82
N TRP A 289 -6.65 -6.32 -24.82
CA TRP A 289 -6.80 -7.14 -23.63
C TRP A 289 -6.38 -6.39 -22.37
N LEU A 290 -6.75 -6.94 -21.22
CA LEU A 290 -6.39 -6.42 -19.92
C LEU A 290 -6.37 -7.59 -18.91
N HIS A 291 -5.76 -7.31 -17.75
CA HIS A 291 -5.96 -8.13 -16.56
C HIS A 291 -6.38 -7.25 -15.38
N THR A 292 -7.10 -7.84 -14.45
CA THR A 292 -7.55 -7.23 -13.19
C THR A 292 -7.59 -8.33 -12.12
N CYS A 293 -7.72 -7.99 -10.85
CA CYS A 293 -7.72 -8.99 -9.81
C CYS A 293 -8.76 -8.70 -8.70
N THR A 294 -8.87 -9.61 -7.74
CA THR A 294 -9.81 -9.49 -6.61
C THR A 294 -9.45 -8.37 -5.62
N LEU A 295 -8.31 -7.69 -5.78
CA LEU A 295 -7.96 -6.52 -4.99
C LEU A 295 -8.39 -5.20 -5.65
N ASP A 296 -8.76 -5.23 -6.94
CA ASP A 296 -9.30 -4.06 -7.63
C ASP A 296 -10.74 -3.78 -7.20
N HIS A 297 -11.25 -2.60 -7.54
CA HIS A 297 -12.62 -2.21 -7.23
C HIS A 297 -13.64 -3.25 -7.73
N ASP A 298 -14.64 -3.61 -6.91
CA ASP A 298 -15.64 -4.65 -7.22
C ASP A 298 -16.37 -4.46 -8.55
N ALA A 299 -16.53 -3.20 -8.99
CA ALA A 299 -17.13 -2.88 -10.27
C ALA A 299 -16.21 -3.10 -11.49
N ALA A 300 -14.91 -3.42 -11.31
CA ALA A 300 -13.95 -3.52 -12.42
C ALA A 300 -14.35 -4.60 -13.43
N VAL A 301 -14.41 -5.86 -13.00
CA VAL A 301 -14.78 -6.99 -13.88
C VAL A 301 -16.17 -6.80 -14.53
N PRO A 302 -17.25 -6.44 -13.79
CA PRO A 302 -18.53 -6.12 -14.40
C PRO A 302 -18.47 -5.02 -15.46
N THR A 303 -17.70 -3.96 -15.21
CA THR A 303 -17.57 -2.82 -16.12
C THR A 303 -16.88 -3.23 -17.41
N TYR A 304 -15.78 -3.99 -17.33
CA TYR A 304 -15.09 -4.52 -18.51
C TYR A 304 -15.98 -5.46 -19.32
N LYS A 305 -16.71 -6.38 -18.67
CA LYS A 305 -17.66 -7.29 -19.36
C LYS A 305 -18.79 -6.50 -20.05
N GLN A 306 -19.35 -5.48 -19.41
CA GLN A 306 -20.34 -4.59 -20.02
C GLN A 306 -19.74 -3.80 -21.18
N ALA A 307 -18.44 -3.50 -21.15
CA ALA A 307 -17.74 -2.82 -22.25
C ALA A 307 -17.44 -3.74 -23.44
N GLY A 308 -17.75 -5.04 -23.36
CA GLY A 308 -17.59 -6.01 -24.46
C GLY A 308 -16.36 -6.89 -24.33
N PHE A 309 -15.58 -6.78 -23.25
CA PHE A 309 -14.51 -7.73 -22.99
C PHE A 309 -15.08 -9.09 -22.59
N VAL A 310 -14.43 -10.14 -23.05
CA VAL A 310 -14.74 -11.53 -22.70
C VAL A 310 -13.61 -12.06 -21.83
N GLN A 311 -13.95 -12.65 -20.70
CA GLN A 311 -12.98 -13.31 -19.85
C GLN A 311 -12.54 -14.61 -20.50
N TYR A 312 -11.23 -14.77 -20.75
CA TYR A 312 -10.68 -15.96 -21.39
C TYR A 312 -9.82 -16.82 -20.44
N LYS A 313 -9.35 -16.22 -19.33
CA LYS A 313 -8.50 -16.91 -18.36
C LYS A 313 -8.74 -16.35 -16.96
N GLN A 314 -8.53 -17.19 -15.94
CA GLN A 314 -8.34 -16.74 -14.55
C GLN A 314 -7.27 -17.60 -13.88
N GLU A 315 -6.56 -17.02 -12.93
CA GLU A 315 -5.52 -17.68 -12.14
C GLU A 315 -5.66 -17.29 -10.68
N ALA A 316 -5.59 -18.31 -9.80
CA ALA A 316 -5.38 -18.07 -8.38
C ALA A 316 -3.85 -17.97 -8.14
N ILE A 317 -3.39 -16.87 -7.62
CA ILE A 317 -1.98 -16.66 -7.28
C ILE A 317 -1.85 -16.17 -5.85
N ARG A 318 -0.72 -16.46 -5.22
CA ARG A 318 -0.31 -15.79 -3.98
C ARG A 318 0.53 -14.58 -4.33
N ARG A 319 0.18 -13.46 -3.77
CA ARG A 319 0.87 -12.19 -3.97
C ARG A 319 1.24 -11.58 -2.64
N GLU A 320 2.46 -11.09 -2.53
CA GLU A 320 2.87 -10.17 -1.45
C GLU A 320 2.20 -8.81 -1.66
N LEU A 321 1.60 -8.29 -0.58
CA LEU A 321 1.01 -6.95 -0.53
C LEU A 321 2.01 -5.93 -0.04
#